data_5dab92636868debc693de02062d87101
#
_entry.id   5dab92636868debc693de02062d87101
#
_cell.length_a   1.000
_cell.length_b   1.000
_cell.length_c   1.000
_cell.angle_alpha   90.00
_cell.angle_beta   90.00
_cell.angle_gamma   90.00
#
_symmetry.space_group_name_H-M   'P 1'
#
loop_
_entity.id
_entity.type
_entity.pdbx_description
1 polymer ?
#
loop_
_entity_poly.entity_id
_entity_poly.type
_entity_poly.pdbx_seq_one_letter_code
_entity_poly.pdbx_strand_id
1 'polypeptide(L)'
;MNTSKNLTKEAPRSPRNRLGDYALMARMIDKGRADLQGNVGEYHYACPLDQMLFEFKGVKADEVKKLLGSGATDDQVVTWFSSHGTSKTAEEIKAWSAGVEGYRPYDNPEKKDWFAGECAKVGLKPEASTLTDFLEADDAASFKN
;
A
#
# COMPACT_ATOMS: atom_id res chain seq x y z
N MET A 1 17.13 8.93 -7.82
CA MET A 1 17.57 9.04 -6.43
C MET A 1 16.50 8.54 -5.48
N ASN A 2 16.87 7.70 -4.54
CA ASN A 2 15.94 7.25 -3.52
C ASN A 2 15.65 8.36 -2.56
N THR A 3 14.36 8.64 -2.36
CA THR A 3 13.93 9.60 -1.36
C THR A 3 13.08 8.88 -0.34
N SER A 4 13.60 8.76 0.88
CA SER A 4 12.85 8.16 1.98
C SER A 4 11.99 9.24 2.64
N LYS A 5 10.70 8.95 2.80
CA LYS A 5 9.78 9.83 3.53
C LYS A 5 9.90 9.57 5.03
N ASN A 6 9.71 10.61 5.81
CA ASN A 6 9.59 10.46 7.25
C ASN A 6 8.09 10.34 7.58
N LEU A 7 7.65 9.13 7.84
CA LEU A 7 6.23 8.84 8.06
C LEU A 7 5.75 9.22 9.48
N THR A 8 6.61 9.82 10.27
CA THR A 8 6.19 10.48 11.50
C THR A 8 5.67 11.91 11.22
N LYS A 9 5.93 12.43 10.01
CA LYS A 9 5.61 13.81 9.63
C LYS A 9 4.70 13.92 8.41
N GLU A 10 4.66 12.90 7.57
CA GLU A 10 3.84 12.88 6.35
C GLU A 10 3.40 11.46 6.04
N ALA A 11 2.32 11.35 5.27
CA ALA A 11 1.79 10.05 4.87
C ALA A 11 2.62 9.44 3.75
N PRO A 12 2.63 8.08 3.64
CA PRO A 12 3.14 7.44 2.44
C PRO A 12 2.23 7.77 1.27
N ARG A 13 2.70 7.50 0.07
CA ARG A 13 1.87 7.72 -1.13
C ARG A 13 0.59 6.89 -1.04
N SER A 14 -0.46 7.38 -1.70
CA SER A 14 -1.77 6.72 -1.69
C SER A 14 -1.69 5.32 -2.29
N PRO A 15 -2.52 4.36 -1.82
CA PRO A 15 -2.65 3.06 -2.49
C PRO A 15 -3.01 3.16 -3.96
N ARG A 16 -3.62 4.28 -4.39
CA ARG A 16 -3.99 4.53 -5.79
C ARG A 16 -2.83 5.01 -6.66
N ASN A 17 -1.70 5.38 -6.07
CA ASN A 17 -0.50 5.76 -6.82
C ASN A 17 0.15 4.50 -7.35
N ARG A 18 -0.19 4.13 -8.56
CA ARG A 18 0.35 2.92 -9.19
C ARG A 18 1.78 3.16 -9.67
N LEU A 19 2.60 2.14 -9.53
CA LEU A 19 3.92 2.08 -10.16
C LEU A 19 3.97 0.81 -10.98
N GLY A 20 4.31 0.91 -12.27
CA GLY A 20 4.28 -0.23 -13.18
C GLY A 20 2.92 -0.91 -13.21
N ASP A 21 1.84 -0.13 -13.10
CA ASP A 21 0.45 -0.56 -13.02
C ASP A 21 0.06 -1.29 -11.73
N TYR A 22 0.97 -1.42 -10.76
CA TYR A 22 0.68 -2.05 -9.47
C TYR A 22 0.10 -1.03 -8.49
N ALA A 23 -1.14 -1.25 -8.03
CA ALA A 23 -1.68 -0.55 -6.87
C ALA A 23 -0.87 -0.96 -5.63
N LEU A 24 -0.84 -0.14 -4.61
CA LEU A 24 -0.14 -0.37 -3.35
C LEU A 24 1.40 -0.29 -3.45
N MET A 25 1.96 -0.40 -4.63
CA MET A 25 3.42 -0.47 -4.82
C MET A 25 4.14 0.75 -4.25
N ALA A 26 3.71 1.96 -4.61
CA ALA A 26 4.34 3.19 -4.13
C ALA A 26 4.27 3.31 -2.61
N ARG A 27 3.10 2.98 -2.05
CA ARG A 27 2.88 3.04 -0.59
C ARG A 27 3.75 2.01 0.13
N MET A 28 3.83 0.80 -0.38
CA MET A 28 4.68 -0.25 0.19
C MET A 28 6.14 0.18 0.19
N ILE A 29 6.61 0.75 -0.91
CA ILE A 29 7.99 1.24 -1.03
C ILE A 29 8.27 2.33 0.01
N ASP A 30 7.36 3.29 0.15
CA ASP A 30 7.53 4.39 1.13
C ASP A 30 7.63 3.84 2.56
N LYS A 31 6.77 2.87 2.91
CA LYS A 31 6.80 2.27 4.24
C LYS A 31 8.07 1.47 4.47
N GLY A 32 8.50 0.70 3.48
CA GLY A 32 9.73 -0.10 3.60
C GLY A 32 10.96 0.77 3.78
N ARG A 33 11.07 1.83 3.00
CA ARG A 33 12.19 2.79 3.12
C ARG A 33 12.19 3.47 4.48
N ALA A 34 11.01 3.91 4.94
CA ALA A 34 10.89 4.59 6.23
C ALA A 34 11.23 3.63 7.38
N ASP A 35 10.79 2.39 7.29
CA ASP A 35 11.09 1.37 8.31
C ASP A 35 12.59 1.14 8.43
N LEU A 36 13.29 1.08 7.29
CA LEU A 36 14.75 0.93 7.26
C LEU A 36 15.47 2.13 7.88
N GLN A 37 14.87 3.32 7.84
CA GLN A 37 15.45 4.54 8.41
C GLN A 37 14.97 4.82 9.84
N GLY A 38 14.10 3.98 10.38
CA GLY A 38 13.53 4.21 11.71
C GLY A 38 12.48 5.31 11.76
N ASN A 39 11.89 5.66 10.62
CA ASN A 39 10.94 6.76 10.46
C ASN A 39 9.52 6.31 10.07
N VAL A 40 9.16 5.07 10.36
CA VAL A 40 7.88 4.50 9.89
C VAL A 40 6.66 5.02 10.67
N GLY A 41 6.86 5.55 11.88
CA GLY A 41 5.77 6.09 12.69
C GLY A 41 4.71 5.04 13.00
N GLU A 42 3.45 5.39 12.80
CA GLU A 42 2.31 4.50 13.07
C GLU A 42 2.06 3.50 11.94
N TYR A 43 2.76 3.64 10.82
CA TYR A 43 2.59 2.73 9.68
C TYR A 43 3.40 1.45 9.90
N HIS A 44 3.04 0.40 9.16
CA HIS A 44 3.71 -0.90 9.26
C HIS A 44 4.07 -1.41 7.88
N TYR A 45 5.35 -1.73 7.70
CA TYR A 45 5.79 -2.44 6.50
C TYR A 45 5.30 -3.90 6.59
N ALA A 46 4.98 -4.48 5.44
CA ALA A 46 4.46 -5.84 5.33
C ALA A 46 3.11 -6.03 6.06
N CYS A 47 2.30 -4.97 6.10
CA CYS A 47 0.95 -5.03 6.63
C CYS A 47 0.08 -5.95 5.74
N PRO A 48 -1.15 -6.29 6.16
CA PRO A 48 -2.01 -7.17 5.35
C PRO A 48 -2.18 -6.72 3.89
N LEU A 49 -2.23 -5.41 3.62
CA LEU A 49 -2.34 -4.91 2.25
C LEU A 49 -1.04 -5.16 1.47
N ASP A 50 0.12 -4.91 2.08
CA ASP A 50 1.40 -5.20 1.44
C ASP A 50 1.52 -6.68 1.14
N GLN A 51 1.04 -7.55 2.05
CA GLN A 51 1.03 -8.99 1.85
C GLN A 51 0.21 -9.40 0.63
N MET A 52 -0.90 -8.70 0.37
CA MET A 52 -1.69 -8.96 -0.84
C MET A 52 -0.85 -8.77 -2.11
N LEU A 53 -0.04 -7.70 -2.15
CA LEU A 53 0.85 -7.43 -3.27
C LEU A 53 1.92 -8.52 -3.39
N PHE A 54 2.56 -8.89 -2.27
CA PHE A 54 3.59 -9.92 -2.26
C PHE A 54 3.03 -11.27 -2.69
N GLU A 55 1.86 -11.65 -2.20
CA GLU A 55 1.20 -12.91 -2.56
C GLU A 55 0.83 -12.95 -4.03
N PHE A 56 0.32 -11.85 -4.57
CA PHE A 56 -0.04 -11.76 -5.98
C PHE A 56 1.18 -12.06 -6.87
N LYS A 57 2.33 -11.53 -6.50
CA LYS A 57 3.57 -11.75 -7.27
C LYS A 57 4.35 -12.98 -6.85
N GLY A 58 4.02 -13.58 -5.71
CA GLY A 58 4.76 -14.73 -5.21
C GLY A 58 6.16 -14.37 -4.73
N VAL A 59 6.32 -13.19 -4.14
CA VAL A 59 7.59 -12.73 -3.56
C VAL A 59 7.47 -12.60 -2.06
N LYS A 60 8.60 -12.51 -1.37
CA LYS A 60 8.64 -12.44 0.10
C LYS A 60 8.95 -11.03 0.57
N ALA A 61 8.29 -10.62 1.66
CA ALA A 61 8.48 -9.30 2.26
C ALA A 61 9.96 -9.02 2.57
N ASP A 62 10.68 -10.01 3.10
CA ASP A 62 12.09 -9.84 3.46
C ASP A 62 12.97 -9.59 2.24
N GLU A 63 12.68 -10.25 1.13
CA GLU A 63 13.41 -10.05 -0.14
C GLU A 63 13.21 -8.64 -0.66
N VAL A 64 11.97 -8.15 -0.60
CA VAL A 64 11.64 -6.79 -1.04
C VAL A 64 12.32 -5.77 -0.14
N LYS A 65 12.28 -5.98 1.17
CA LYS A 65 12.92 -5.06 2.11
C LYS A 65 14.43 -4.99 1.89
N LYS A 66 15.06 -6.13 1.61
CA LYS A 66 16.49 -6.18 1.29
C LYS A 66 16.80 -5.37 0.03
N LEU A 67 15.94 -5.49 -0.99
CA LEU A 67 16.07 -4.71 -2.21
C LEU A 67 15.98 -3.20 -1.91
N LEU A 68 15.03 -2.78 -1.09
CA LEU A 68 14.89 -1.38 -0.70
C LEU A 68 16.12 -0.90 0.08
N GLY A 69 16.67 -1.77 0.93
CA GLY A 69 17.87 -1.47 1.72
C GLY A 69 19.12 -1.30 0.85
N SER A 70 19.12 -1.86 -0.35
CA SER A 70 20.25 -1.70 -1.29
C SER A 70 20.24 -0.35 -2.01
N GLY A 71 19.21 0.46 -1.80
CA GLY A 71 19.09 1.78 -2.44
C GLY A 71 18.34 1.77 -3.77
N ALA A 72 17.57 0.72 -4.05
CA ALA A 72 16.83 0.63 -5.30
C ALA A 72 15.85 1.79 -5.48
N THR A 73 15.78 2.32 -6.71
CA THR A 73 14.81 3.36 -7.08
C THR A 73 13.44 2.73 -7.30
N ASP A 74 12.41 3.56 -7.42
CA ASP A 74 11.06 3.06 -7.73
C ASP A 74 11.06 2.19 -8.98
N ASP A 75 11.70 2.67 -10.06
CA ASP A 75 11.77 1.92 -11.32
C ASP A 75 12.51 0.59 -11.16
N GLN A 76 13.57 0.57 -10.37
CA GLN A 76 14.31 -0.66 -10.09
C GLN A 76 13.47 -1.65 -9.31
N VAL A 77 12.65 -1.17 -8.38
CA VAL A 77 11.74 -2.05 -7.62
C VAL A 77 10.69 -2.65 -8.55
N VAL A 78 10.09 -1.85 -9.42
CA VAL A 78 9.12 -2.33 -10.40
C VAL A 78 9.74 -3.38 -11.33
N THR A 79 10.95 -3.11 -11.82
CA THR A 79 11.68 -4.05 -12.68
C THR A 79 11.95 -5.36 -11.96
N TRP A 80 12.34 -5.29 -10.68
CA TRP A 80 12.58 -6.49 -9.88
C TRP A 80 11.30 -7.31 -9.73
N PHE A 81 10.17 -6.66 -9.44
CA PHE A 81 8.87 -7.35 -9.34
C PHE A 81 8.51 -8.05 -10.66
N SER A 82 8.81 -7.41 -11.79
CA SER A 82 8.51 -7.98 -13.11
C SER A 82 9.33 -9.24 -13.41
N SER A 83 10.52 -9.36 -12.80
CA SER A 83 11.45 -10.48 -13.08
C SER A 83 11.50 -11.53 -11.98
N HIS A 84 10.74 -11.38 -10.90
CA HIS A 84 10.74 -12.31 -9.76
C HIS A 84 9.33 -12.81 -9.46
N GLY A 85 9.28 -13.96 -8.78
CA GLY A 85 8.01 -14.56 -8.39
C GLY A 85 7.23 -15.10 -9.57
N THR A 86 5.90 -15.01 -9.48
CA THR A 86 4.99 -15.50 -10.51
C THR A 86 4.86 -14.49 -11.65
N SER A 87 5.06 -14.94 -12.90
CA SER A 87 4.87 -14.07 -14.06
C SER A 87 3.42 -13.63 -14.18
N LYS A 88 3.22 -12.34 -14.42
CA LYS A 88 1.88 -11.75 -14.63
C LYS A 88 1.90 -10.90 -15.89
N THR A 89 0.82 -10.95 -16.65
CA THR A 89 0.65 -10.09 -17.82
C THR A 89 0.28 -8.67 -17.37
N ALA A 90 0.42 -7.70 -18.26
CA ALA A 90 0.00 -6.32 -17.97
C ALA A 90 -1.49 -6.26 -17.63
N GLU A 91 -2.33 -7.03 -18.33
CA GLU A 91 -3.77 -7.09 -18.06
C GLU A 91 -4.06 -7.67 -16.68
N GLU A 92 -3.34 -8.71 -16.28
CA GLU A 92 -3.50 -9.32 -14.95
C GLU A 92 -3.13 -8.33 -13.84
N ILE A 93 -2.04 -7.58 -14.03
CA ILE A 93 -1.60 -6.57 -13.05
C ILE A 93 -2.64 -5.45 -12.92
N LYS A 94 -3.14 -4.97 -14.06
CA LYS A 94 -4.16 -3.91 -14.06
C LYS A 94 -5.47 -4.37 -13.42
N ALA A 95 -5.90 -5.60 -13.73
CA ALA A 95 -7.13 -6.16 -13.14
C ALA A 95 -7.00 -6.35 -11.64
N TRP A 96 -5.86 -6.86 -11.18
CA TRP A 96 -5.59 -7.01 -9.76
C TRP A 96 -5.61 -5.65 -9.04
N SER A 97 -4.96 -4.65 -9.64
CA SER A 97 -4.91 -3.30 -9.06
C SER A 97 -6.29 -2.67 -8.97
N ALA A 98 -7.10 -2.83 -10.02
CA ALA A 98 -8.48 -2.34 -10.02
C ALA A 98 -9.30 -3.01 -8.92
N GLY A 99 -9.10 -4.30 -8.70
CA GLY A 99 -9.78 -5.04 -7.62
C GLY A 99 -9.40 -4.51 -6.23
N VAL A 100 -8.13 -4.23 -6.01
CA VAL A 100 -7.65 -3.64 -4.76
C VAL A 100 -8.28 -2.27 -4.54
N GLU A 101 -8.26 -1.44 -5.57
CA GLU A 101 -8.79 -0.06 -5.49
C GLU A 101 -10.31 -0.01 -5.29
N GLY A 102 -11.01 -1.04 -5.76
CA GLY A 102 -12.46 -1.13 -5.65
C GLY A 102 -12.96 -1.92 -4.43
N TYR A 103 -12.05 -2.45 -3.61
CA TYR A 103 -12.44 -3.28 -2.48
C TYR A 103 -13.25 -2.50 -1.45
N ARG A 104 -14.39 -3.07 -1.05
CA ARG A 104 -15.34 -2.46 -0.12
C ARG A 104 -15.50 -3.34 1.12
N PRO A 105 -14.79 -3.02 2.22
CA PRO A 105 -14.91 -3.82 3.45
C PRO A 105 -16.34 -3.88 4.01
N TYR A 106 -17.16 -2.85 3.73
CA TYR A 106 -18.54 -2.83 4.18
C TYR A 106 -19.37 -3.98 3.61
N ASP A 107 -19.01 -4.48 2.44
CA ASP A 107 -19.69 -5.60 1.80
C ASP A 107 -19.24 -6.96 2.33
N ASN A 108 -18.22 -6.98 3.20
CA ASN A 108 -17.72 -8.19 3.84
C ASN A 108 -18.25 -8.25 5.29
N PRO A 109 -19.12 -9.24 5.62
CA PRO A 109 -19.70 -9.34 6.97
C PRO A 109 -18.68 -9.36 8.10
N GLU A 110 -17.50 -9.94 7.87
CA GLU A 110 -16.43 -10.02 8.89
C GLU A 110 -15.75 -8.68 9.13
N LYS A 111 -15.81 -7.75 8.16
CA LYS A 111 -15.11 -6.47 8.23
C LYS A 111 -16.06 -5.28 8.36
N LYS A 112 -17.36 -5.50 8.15
CA LYS A 112 -18.35 -4.43 8.07
C LYS A 112 -18.36 -3.52 9.30
N ASP A 113 -18.45 -4.10 10.50
CA ASP A 113 -18.55 -3.33 11.74
C ASP A 113 -17.26 -2.59 12.04
N TRP A 114 -16.11 -3.23 11.83
CA TRP A 114 -14.82 -2.59 11.99
C TRP A 114 -14.70 -1.39 11.05
N PHE A 115 -15.04 -1.59 9.77
CA PHE A 115 -14.90 -0.54 8.77
C PHE A 115 -15.84 0.63 9.05
N ALA A 116 -17.08 0.33 9.49
CA ALA A 116 -18.04 1.38 9.85
C ALA A 116 -17.49 2.26 10.98
N GLY A 117 -16.90 1.64 12.00
CA GLY A 117 -16.29 2.36 13.11
C GLY A 117 -15.13 3.24 12.69
N GLU A 118 -14.28 2.72 11.79
CA GLU A 118 -13.11 3.47 11.30
C GLU A 118 -13.52 4.63 10.39
N CYS A 119 -14.51 4.42 9.51
CA CYS A 119 -15.01 5.48 8.63
C CYS A 119 -15.65 6.62 9.46
N ALA A 120 -16.33 6.29 10.54
CA ALA A 120 -16.93 7.32 11.41
C ALA A 120 -15.88 8.28 11.96
N LYS A 121 -14.68 7.78 12.26
CA LYS A 121 -13.60 8.60 12.81
C LYS A 121 -13.09 9.64 11.84
N VAL A 122 -13.24 9.41 10.55
CA VAL A 122 -12.73 10.31 9.49
C VAL A 122 -13.85 10.93 8.65
N GLY A 123 -15.11 10.78 9.09
CA GLY A 123 -16.25 11.44 8.46
C GLY A 123 -16.69 10.83 7.14
N LEU A 124 -16.39 9.56 6.90
CA LEU A 124 -16.82 8.85 5.70
C LEU A 124 -18.06 8.01 5.95
N LYS A 125 -18.84 7.81 4.89
CA LYS A 125 -19.97 6.88 4.89
C LYS A 125 -19.46 5.51 4.49
N PRO A 126 -19.47 4.52 5.39
CA PRO A 126 -18.86 3.21 5.11
C PRO A 126 -19.53 2.49 3.94
N GLU A 127 -20.84 2.65 3.76
CA GLU A 127 -21.60 2.03 2.66
C GLU A 127 -21.24 2.62 1.29
N ALA A 128 -20.62 3.80 1.27
CA ALA A 128 -20.25 4.51 0.03
C ALA A 128 -18.74 4.58 -0.18
N SER A 129 -17.94 3.90 0.65
CA SER A 129 -16.49 4.05 0.64
C SER A 129 -15.78 2.74 0.36
N THR A 130 -14.64 2.84 -0.35
CA THR A 130 -13.70 1.73 -0.49
C THR A 130 -12.68 1.80 0.64
N LEU A 131 -11.92 0.71 0.81
CA LEU A 131 -10.81 0.72 1.76
C LEU A 131 -9.79 1.82 1.40
N THR A 132 -9.55 2.03 0.11
CA THR A 132 -8.63 3.06 -0.37
C THR A 132 -9.12 4.46 -0.01
N ASP A 133 -10.43 4.72 -0.14
CA ASP A 133 -11.03 5.99 0.30
C ASP A 133 -10.74 6.23 1.78
N PHE A 134 -10.92 5.20 2.61
CA PHE A 134 -10.66 5.30 4.04
C PHE A 134 -9.18 5.59 4.32
N LEU A 135 -8.27 4.87 3.66
CA LEU A 135 -6.83 5.05 3.91
C LEU A 135 -6.39 6.47 3.54
N GLU A 136 -6.90 7.02 2.45
CA GLU A 136 -6.58 8.41 2.06
C GLU A 136 -7.12 9.40 3.08
N ALA A 137 -8.35 9.20 3.57
CA ALA A 137 -8.95 10.06 4.57
C ALA A 137 -8.23 9.97 5.92
N ASP A 138 -7.84 8.76 6.31
CA ASP A 138 -7.10 8.53 7.56
C ASP A 138 -5.71 9.17 7.50
N ASP A 139 -5.03 9.05 6.36
CA ASP A 139 -3.73 9.72 6.16
C ASP A 139 -3.87 11.23 6.31
N ALA A 140 -4.88 11.81 5.68
CA ALA A 140 -5.13 13.26 5.75
C ALA A 140 -5.42 13.70 7.18
N ALA A 141 -6.22 12.92 7.92
CA ALA A 141 -6.56 13.23 9.30
C ALA A 141 -5.35 13.13 10.23
N SER A 142 -4.47 12.15 9.98
CA SER A 142 -3.28 11.92 10.81
C SER A 142 -2.25 13.04 10.73
N PHE A 143 -2.20 13.76 9.63
CA PHE A 143 -1.22 14.84 9.41
C PHE A 143 -1.86 16.20 9.24
N LYS A 144 -3.08 16.34 9.74
CA LYS A 144 -3.78 17.62 9.71
C LYS A 144 -3.15 18.58 10.72
N ASN A 145 -2.82 19.77 10.26
CA ASN A 145 -2.29 20.84 11.12
C ASN A 145 -3.43 21.65 11.73
#